data_2d568b2ece32261d2eefe5015fed3532
#
_entry.id   2d568b2ece32261d2eefe5015fed3532
#
_cell.length_a   1.000
_cell.length_b   1.000
_cell.length_c   1.000
_cell.angle_alpha   90.00
_cell.angle_beta   90.00
_cell.angle_gamma   90.00
#
_symmetry.space_group_name_H-M   'P 1'
#
loop_
_entity.id
_entity.type
_entity.pdbx_description
1 polymer ?
#
loop_
_entity_poly.entity_id
_entity_poly.type
_entity_poly.pdbx_seq_one_letter_code
_entity_poly.pdbx_strand_id
1 'polypeptide(L)'
;MSGSVALNVSPTIEVKVGEQVFSISRGTRVKAFLRRYLPDIAGDVLGAIVANQLTDLETPIASSCELTPVTFASKEGARIYRATLTVMLCEAVERVFPGAKVMVGQSFGDGYFFDVHLGRQLTADDVQAIEAEMRAMIHRKEALATFRVPKLQAVEVLSSLGSDTSARLVETLRWSWVPLVTMGKKVLLSFHPLLPTTEGIQQFRVELYRN
;
A
#
# COMPACT_ATOMS: atom_id res chain seq x y z
N MET A 1 -40.24 14.42 21.65
CA MET A 1 -39.75 15.32 20.59
C MET A 1 -38.29 15.01 20.38
N SER A 2 -37.99 14.23 19.35
CA SER A 2 -36.62 13.81 19.04
C SER A 2 -36.04 14.84 18.06
N GLY A 3 -35.28 15.79 18.57
CA GLY A 3 -34.60 16.78 17.74
C GLY A 3 -33.45 16.12 16.98
N SER A 4 -33.63 15.89 15.70
CA SER A 4 -32.56 15.53 14.79
C SER A 4 -31.60 16.71 14.66
N VAL A 5 -30.43 16.64 15.27
CA VAL A 5 -29.34 17.60 15.04
C VAL A 5 -28.77 17.30 13.66
N ALA A 6 -29.23 18.02 12.65
CA ALA A 6 -28.60 18.01 11.34
C ALA A 6 -27.22 18.65 11.47
N LEU A 7 -26.16 17.86 11.44
CA LEU A 7 -24.80 18.34 11.29
C LEU A 7 -24.67 19.01 9.93
N ASN A 8 -24.70 20.34 9.92
CA ASN A 8 -24.51 21.14 8.71
C ASN A 8 -23.02 21.09 8.32
N VAL A 9 -22.66 20.03 7.63
CA VAL A 9 -21.26 19.78 7.21
C VAL A 9 -21.03 20.55 5.91
N SER A 10 -20.15 21.55 5.91
CA SER A 10 -19.82 22.32 4.72
C SER A 10 -19.39 21.38 3.58
N PRO A 11 -19.94 21.54 2.37
CA PRO A 11 -19.53 20.77 1.20
C PRO A 11 -18.11 21.12 0.74
N THR A 12 -17.58 22.27 1.16
CA THR A 12 -16.25 22.79 0.84
C THR A 12 -15.35 22.78 2.07
N ILE A 13 -14.09 22.45 1.87
CA ILE A 13 -13.05 22.40 2.89
C ILE A 13 -11.79 23.12 2.38
N GLU A 14 -10.94 23.54 3.29
CA GLU A 14 -9.66 24.17 2.99
C GLU A 14 -8.51 23.18 3.19
N VAL A 15 -7.63 23.10 2.19
CA VAL A 15 -6.40 22.31 2.25
C VAL A 15 -5.20 23.23 2.11
N LYS A 16 -4.35 23.24 3.14
CA LYS A 16 -3.12 24.03 3.16
C LYS A 16 -1.94 23.17 2.72
N VAL A 17 -1.16 23.67 1.75
CA VAL A 17 0.11 23.05 1.31
C VAL A 17 1.19 24.12 1.38
N GLY A 18 2.11 24.02 2.34
CA GLY A 18 3.06 25.10 2.63
C GLY A 18 2.33 26.40 2.97
N GLU A 19 2.58 27.47 2.21
CA GLU A 19 1.93 28.77 2.40
C GLU A 19 0.62 28.93 1.60
N GLN A 20 0.30 27.98 0.72
CA GLN A 20 -0.87 28.06 -0.15
C GLN A 20 -2.09 27.38 0.47
N VAL A 21 -3.27 28.00 0.28
CA VAL A 21 -4.55 27.46 0.75
C VAL A 21 -5.47 27.24 -0.45
N PHE A 22 -6.04 26.05 -0.53
CA PHE A 22 -6.91 25.61 -1.63
C PHE A 22 -8.30 25.28 -1.08
N SER A 23 -9.34 25.84 -1.69
CA SER A 23 -10.74 25.48 -1.40
C SER A 23 -11.16 24.33 -2.33
N ILE A 24 -11.56 23.20 -1.74
CA ILE A 24 -11.90 21.98 -2.48
C ILE A 24 -13.23 21.40 -1.99
N SER A 25 -13.85 20.55 -2.82
CA SER A 25 -15.00 19.75 -2.38
C SER A 25 -14.55 18.70 -1.36
N ARG A 26 -15.33 18.55 -0.29
CA ARG A 26 -15.12 17.48 0.71
C ARG A 26 -15.14 16.12 0.01
N GLY A 27 -14.21 15.23 0.39
CA GLY A 27 -14.08 13.90 -0.21
C GLY A 27 -13.25 13.87 -1.49
N THR A 28 -12.68 15.00 -1.93
CA THR A 28 -11.69 15.01 -3.02
C THR A 28 -10.52 14.10 -2.64
N ARG A 29 -10.17 13.15 -3.52
CA ARG A 29 -9.04 12.26 -3.29
C ARG A 29 -7.71 12.99 -3.40
N VAL A 30 -6.72 12.58 -2.61
CA VAL A 30 -5.36 13.15 -2.63
C VAL A 30 -4.81 13.23 -4.05
N LYS A 31 -4.91 12.15 -4.83
CA LYS A 31 -4.47 12.12 -6.24
C LYS A 31 -5.14 13.16 -7.12
N ALA A 32 -6.46 13.33 -6.97
CA ALA A 32 -7.21 14.32 -7.74
C ALA A 32 -6.83 15.75 -7.33
N PHE A 33 -6.62 15.99 -6.03
CA PHE A 33 -6.12 17.25 -5.51
C PHE A 33 -4.74 17.60 -6.10
N LEU A 34 -3.78 16.68 -6.00
CA LEU A 34 -2.42 16.89 -6.53
C LEU A 34 -2.42 17.20 -8.02
N ARG A 35 -3.15 16.41 -8.83
CA ARG A 35 -3.21 16.63 -10.28
C ARG A 35 -3.82 17.99 -10.66
N ARG A 36 -4.77 18.48 -9.87
CA ARG A 36 -5.45 19.75 -10.16
C ARG A 36 -4.65 20.96 -9.70
N TYR A 37 -4.07 20.90 -8.53
CA TYR A 37 -3.49 22.06 -7.86
C TYR A 37 -1.97 22.06 -7.81
N LEU A 38 -1.34 20.90 -7.95
CA LEU A 38 0.11 20.72 -7.90
C LEU A 38 0.58 19.79 -9.04
N PRO A 39 0.23 20.11 -10.32
CA PRO A 39 0.50 19.23 -11.46
C PRO A 39 1.98 18.96 -11.67
N ASP A 40 2.84 19.93 -11.36
CA ASP A 40 4.30 19.85 -11.58
C ASP A 40 4.99 18.75 -10.76
N ILE A 41 4.42 18.43 -9.59
CA ILE A 41 4.96 17.39 -8.69
C ILE A 41 4.10 16.13 -8.62
N ALA A 42 2.88 16.17 -9.16
CA ALA A 42 1.90 15.09 -9.00
C ALA A 42 2.41 13.73 -9.49
N GLY A 43 3.33 13.71 -10.47
CA GLY A 43 3.95 12.49 -11.01
C GLY A 43 4.94 11.82 -10.06
N ASP A 44 5.59 12.59 -9.19
CA ASP A 44 6.63 12.11 -8.28
C ASP A 44 6.09 11.80 -6.87
N VAL A 45 4.81 12.11 -6.62
CA VAL A 45 4.19 11.94 -5.31
C VAL A 45 3.69 10.51 -5.14
N LEU A 46 4.15 9.83 -4.10
CA LEU A 46 3.81 8.45 -3.74
C LEU A 46 2.66 8.36 -2.72
N GLY A 47 2.42 9.43 -1.98
CA GLY A 47 1.39 9.55 -0.96
C GLY A 47 1.36 10.95 -0.39
N ALA A 48 0.64 11.16 0.69
CA ALA A 48 0.61 12.44 1.39
C ALA A 48 0.52 12.26 2.91
N ILE A 49 1.03 13.24 3.64
CA ILE A 49 0.69 13.41 5.06
C ILE A 49 -0.50 14.36 5.09
N VAL A 50 -1.66 13.86 5.51
CA VAL A 50 -2.91 14.61 5.64
C VAL A 50 -3.28 14.65 7.10
N ALA A 51 -3.40 15.84 7.69
CA ALA A 51 -3.67 16.01 9.12
C ALA A 51 -2.73 15.16 10.01
N ASN A 52 -1.43 15.17 9.73
CA ASN A 52 -0.37 14.38 10.39
C ASN A 52 -0.48 12.86 10.24
N GLN A 53 -1.28 12.37 9.30
CA GLN A 53 -1.38 10.93 9.00
C GLN A 53 -0.86 10.65 7.60
N LEU A 54 0.05 9.68 7.48
CA LEU A 54 0.50 9.19 6.20
C LEU A 54 -0.63 8.41 5.51
N THR A 55 -1.00 8.85 4.31
CA THR A 55 -2.11 8.30 3.53
C THR A 55 -1.67 7.94 2.12
N ASP A 56 -2.42 7.06 1.48
CA ASP A 56 -2.28 6.78 0.05
C ASP A 56 -2.94 7.85 -0.84
N LEU A 57 -2.69 7.75 -2.12
CA LEU A 57 -3.19 8.70 -3.12
C LEU A 57 -4.71 8.61 -3.37
N GLU A 58 -5.34 7.51 -2.99
CA GLU A 58 -6.79 7.29 -3.16
C GLU A 58 -7.61 7.73 -1.93
N THR A 59 -6.93 8.10 -0.85
CA THR A 59 -7.58 8.56 0.39
C THR A 59 -8.38 9.85 0.16
N PRO A 60 -9.67 9.91 0.56
CA PRO A 60 -10.48 11.12 0.47
C PRO A 60 -10.11 12.10 1.59
N ILE A 61 -9.99 13.38 1.24
CA ILE A 61 -9.77 14.47 2.20
C ILE A 61 -11.13 14.85 2.80
N ALA A 62 -11.34 14.52 4.08
CA ALA A 62 -12.64 14.61 4.73
C ALA A 62 -12.88 15.91 5.53
N SER A 63 -11.86 16.67 5.83
CA SER A 63 -11.94 17.92 6.63
C SER A 63 -10.84 18.88 6.23
N SER A 64 -10.99 20.15 6.61
CA SER A 64 -9.91 21.12 6.45
C SER A 64 -8.66 20.64 7.17
N CYS A 65 -7.51 20.71 6.50
CA CYS A 65 -6.27 20.14 7.00
C CYS A 65 -5.05 20.73 6.30
N GLU A 66 -3.89 20.44 6.87
CA GLU A 66 -2.62 20.59 6.20
C GLU A 66 -2.30 19.30 5.43
N LEU A 67 -1.78 19.45 4.23
CA LEU A 67 -1.35 18.34 3.36
C LEU A 67 0.10 18.58 2.95
N THR A 68 0.95 17.57 3.18
CA THR A 68 2.33 17.55 2.72
C THR A 68 2.50 16.41 1.71
N PRO A 69 2.83 16.71 0.44
CA PRO A 69 3.14 15.67 -0.55
C PRO A 69 4.36 14.85 -0.13
N VAL A 70 4.30 13.54 -0.35
CA VAL A 70 5.36 12.60 0.02
C VAL A 70 5.94 12.01 -1.26
N THR A 71 7.23 12.29 -1.50
CA THR A 71 7.99 11.76 -2.64
C THR A 71 8.97 10.67 -2.19
N PHE A 72 9.58 9.98 -3.15
CA PHE A 72 10.57 8.92 -2.87
C PHE A 72 11.75 9.39 -2.02
N ALA A 73 12.12 10.66 -2.09
CA ALA A 73 13.24 11.24 -1.34
C ALA A 73 13.00 11.25 0.19
N SER A 74 11.75 11.10 0.64
CA SER A 74 11.40 11.07 2.06
C SER A 74 11.42 9.64 2.63
N LYS A 75 11.58 9.53 3.96
CA LYS A 75 11.48 8.23 4.66
C LYS A 75 10.10 7.57 4.48
N GLU A 76 9.06 8.39 4.49
CA GLU A 76 7.67 7.98 4.29
C GLU A 76 7.47 7.44 2.88
N GLY A 77 8.00 8.12 1.87
CA GLY A 77 7.92 7.68 0.48
C GLY A 77 8.70 6.39 0.24
N ALA A 78 9.90 6.26 0.77
CA ALA A 78 10.66 5.02 0.72
C ALA A 78 9.91 3.86 1.40
N ARG A 79 9.14 4.13 2.46
CA ARG A 79 8.29 3.13 3.13
C ARG A 79 7.12 2.69 2.25
N ILE A 80 6.39 3.64 1.62
CA ILE A 80 5.32 3.35 0.67
C ILE A 80 5.85 2.49 -0.49
N TYR A 81 6.98 2.88 -1.04
CA TYR A 81 7.62 2.21 -2.16
C TYR A 81 7.97 0.76 -1.83
N ARG A 82 8.67 0.53 -0.70
CA ARG A 82 9.05 -0.81 -0.24
C ARG A 82 7.83 -1.67 0.11
N ALA A 83 6.81 -1.09 0.75
CA ALA A 83 5.57 -1.81 1.04
C ALA A 83 4.87 -2.27 -0.24
N THR A 84 4.84 -1.44 -1.28
CA THR A 84 4.29 -1.80 -2.60
C THR A 84 5.10 -2.92 -3.25
N LEU A 85 6.44 -2.82 -3.25
CA LEU A 85 7.32 -3.89 -3.76
C LEU A 85 7.13 -5.22 -3.02
N THR A 86 6.86 -5.18 -1.71
CA THR A 86 6.57 -6.39 -0.91
C THR A 86 5.33 -7.11 -1.43
N VAL A 87 4.24 -6.37 -1.68
CA VAL A 87 3.00 -6.95 -2.22
C VAL A 87 3.23 -7.51 -3.62
N MET A 88 3.96 -6.77 -4.46
CA MET A 88 4.31 -7.22 -5.82
C MET A 88 5.12 -8.50 -5.80
N LEU A 89 6.13 -8.61 -4.92
CA LEU A 89 6.95 -9.82 -4.81
C LEU A 89 6.09 -11.03 -4.39
N CYS A 90 5.21 -10.87 -3.41
CA CYS A 90 4.33 -11.95 -2.99
C CYS A 90 3.41 -12.44 -4.12
N GLU A 91 2.86 -11.53 -4.93
CA GLU A 91 2.05 -11.89 -6.09
C GLU A 91 2.89 -12.50 -7.22
N ALA A 92 4.09 -11.97 -7.48
CA ALA A 92 5.00 -12.50 -8.50
C ALA A 92 5.43 -13.94 -8.16
N VAL A 93 5.77 -14.20 -6.89
CA VAL A 93 6.08 -15.57 -6.44
C VAL A 93 4.90 -16.52 -6.65
N GLU A 94 3.66 -16.09 -6.33
CA GLU A 94 2.47 -16.91 -6.57
C GLU A 94 2.27 -17.24 -8.05
N ARG A 95 2.56 -16.29 -8.95
CA ARG A 95 2.42 -16.51 -10.41
C ARG A 95 3.48 -17.44 -10.98
N VAL A 96 4.73 -17.27 -10.52
CA VAL A 96 5.86 -18.08 -10.99
C VAL A 96 5.84 -19.47 -10.34
N PHE A 97 5.48 -19.55 -9.07
CA PHE A 97 5.47 -20.76 -8.25
C PHE A 97 4.15 -20.90 -7.48
N PRO A 98 3.06 -21.33 -8.14
CA PRO A 98 1.75 -21.44 -7.49
C PRO A 98 1.80 -22.30 -6.23
N GLY A 99 1.27 -21.78 -5.14
CA GLY A 99 1.25 -22.44 -3.83
C GLY A 99 2.53 -22.26 -2.99
N ALA A 100 3.53 -21.54 -3.49
CA ALA A 100 4.71 -21.20 -2.69
C ALA A 100 4.33 -20.33 -1.49
N LYS A 101 4.96 -20.58 -0.34
CA LYS A 101 4.79 -19.74 0.84
C LYS A 101 5.87 -18.68 0.87
N VAL A 102 5.46 -17.43 1.06
CA VAL A 102 6.37 -16.29 1.22
C VAL A 102 6.23 -15.74 2.63
N MET A 103 7.34 -15.65 3.32
CA MET A 103 7.42 -14.97 4.62
C MET A 103 8.24 -13.70 4.46
N VAL A 104 7.67 -12.57 4.87
CA VAL A 104 8.38 -11.29 4.91
C VAL A 104 9.20 -11.25 6.19
N GLY A 105 10.51 -11.24 6.05
CA GLY A 105 11.46 -11.18 7.15
C GLY A 105 11.78 -9.75 7.59
N GLN A 106 12.91 -9.60 8.23
CA GLN A 106 13.38 -8.32 8.75
C GLN A 106 13.88 -7.41 7.62
N SER A 107 13.94 -6.10 7.89
CA SER A 107 14.59 -5.15 7.00
C SER A 107 16.11 -5.37 7.02
N PHE A 108 16.72 -5.27 5.84
CA PHE A 108 18.17 -5.36 5.67
C PHE A 108 18.63 -4.20 4.77
N GLY A 109 19.34 -3.25 5.34
CA GLY A 109 19.67 -2.00 4.65
C GLY A 109 18.41 -1.29 4.15
N ASP A 110 18.37 -1.00 2.86
CA ASP A 110 17.21 -0.37 2.20
C ASP A 110 16.16 -1.37 1.68
N GLY A 111 16.34 -2.66 1.93
CA GLY A 111 15.46 -3.73 1.47
C GLY A 111 14.83 -4.54 2.58
N TYR A 112 14.20 -5.63 2.18
CA TYR A 112 13.63 -6.64 3.06
C TYR A 112 14.13 -8.02 2.69
N PHE A 113 14.26 -8.87 3.69
CA PHE A 113 14.46 -10.29 3.54
C PHE A 113 13.12 -10.97 3.25
N PHE A 114 13.13 -11.89 2.29
CA PHE A 114 12.00 -12.76 2.01
C PHE A 114 12.44 -14.21 2.07
N ASP A 115 11.69 -15.00 2.81
CA ASP A 115 11.88 -16.44 2.83
C ASP A 115 10.80 -17.09 1.95
N VAL A 116 11.23 -17.76 0.89
CA VAL A 116 10.35 -18.35 -0.12
C VAL A 116 10.48 -19.87 -0.07
N HIS A 117 9.43 -20.54 0.37
CA HIS A 117 9.40 -21.97 0.54
C HIS A 117 8.79 -22.66 -0.69
N LEU A 118 9.63 -23.32 -1.48
CA LEU A 118 9.24 -24.08 -2.70
C LEU A 118 9.30 -25.60 -2.52
N GLY A 119 9.64 -26.11 -1.32
CA GLY A 119 9.98 -27.52 -1.12
C GLY A 119 11.38 -27.91 -1.64
N ARG A 120 12.12 -26.96 -2.21
CA ARG A 120 13.53 -27.04 -2.61
C ARG A 120 14.21 -25.70 -2.40
N GLN A 121 15.53 -25.67 -2.50
CA GLN A 121 16.27 -24.41 -2.45
C GLN A 121 15.98 -23.52 -3.66
N LEU A 122 15.89 -22.22 -3.43
CA LEU A 122 15.82 -21.21 -4.49
C LEU A 122 17.13 -21.18 -5.27
N THR A 123 17.03 -21.05 -6.58
CA THR A 123 18.16 -20.87 -7.50
C THR A 123 18.24 -19.43 -7.98
N ALA A 124 19.34 -19.05 -8.60
CA ALA A 124 19.47 -17.75 -9.25
C ALA A 124 18.44 -17.55 -10.38
N ASP A 125 18.15 -18.61 -11.14
CA ASP A 125 17.15 -18.56 -12.22
C ASP A 125 15.73 -18.33 -11.67
N ASP A 126 15.40 -18.93 -10.52
CA ASP A 126 14.13 -18.67 -9.84
C ASP A 126 13.96 -17.20 -9.46
N VAL A 127 15.03 -16.59 -8.92
CA VAL A 127 15.03 -15.18 -8.54
C VAL A 127 14.90 -14.28 -9.77
N GLN A 128 15.57 -14.62 -10.87
CA GLN A 128 15.42 -13.92 -12.15
C GLN A 128 14.00 -14.02 -12.69
N ALA A 129 13.36 -15.19 -12.59
CA ALA A 129 11.98 -15.37 -13.02
C ALA A 129 10.99 -14.52 -12.19
N ILE A 130 11.19 -14.46 -10.87
CA ILE A 130 10.39 -13.60 -9.98
C ILE A 130 10.59 -12.12 -10.35
N GLU A 131 11.84 -11.67 -10.53
CA GLU A 131 12.12 -10.28 -10.91
C GLU A 131 11.53 -9.94 -12.29
N ALA A 132 11.62 -10.85 -13.25
CA ALA A 132 11.03 -10.66 -14.58
C ALA A 132 9.50 -10.50 -14.50
N GLU A 133 8.82 -11.32 -13.69
CA GLU A 133 7.37 -11.16 -13.49
C GLU A 133 7.03 -9.84 -12.80
N MET A 134 7.77 -9.41 -11.78
CA MET A 134 7.58 -8.10 -11.16
C MET A 134 7.74 -6.96 -12.19
N ARG A 135 8.71 -7.02 -13.09
CA ARG A 135 8.89 -6.04 -14.17
C ARG A 135 7.71 -6.08 -15.16
N ALA A 136 7.22 -7.28 -15.48
CA ALA A 136 6.04 -7.44 -16.33
C ALA A 136 4.77 -6.83 -15.67
N MET A 137 4.61 -6.97 -14.35
CA MET A 137 3.52 -6.33 -13.60
C MET A 137 3.58 -4.80 -13.69
N ILE A 138 4.78 -4.20 -13.66
CA ILE A 138 4.96 -2.75 -13.87
C ILE A 138 4.52 -2.35 -15.28
N HIS A 139 4.95 -3.07 -16.30
CA HIS A 139 4.55 -2.80 -17.69
C HIS A 139 3.03 -2.90 -17.89
N ARG A 140 2.36 -3.82 -17.20
CA ARG A 140 0.90 -3.95 -17.23
C ARG A 140 0.18 -2.91 -16.35
N LYS A 141 0.91 -2.09 -15.58
CA LYS A 141 0.38 -1.07 -14.66
C LYS A 141 -0.69 -1.63 -13.73
N GLU A 142 -0.39 -2.77 -13.13
CA GLU A 142 -1.36 -3.51 -12.33
C GLU A 142 -1.82 -2.74 -11.09
N ALA A 143 -3.11 -2.86 -10.77
CA ALA A 143 -3.72 -2.17 -9.65
C ALA A 143 -3.49 -2.92 -8.33
N LEU A 144 -3.31 -2.13 -7.27
CA LEU A 144 -3.38 -2.58 -5.89
C LEU A 144 -4.63 -1.93 -5.26
N ALA A 145 -5.48 -2.74 -4.62
CA ALA A 145 -6.65 -2.23 -3.92
C ALA A 145 -6.49 -2.42 -2.40
N THR A 146 -6.51 -1.31 -1.68
CA THR A 146 -6.48 -1.30 -0.21
C THR A 146 -7.91 -1.14 0.32
N PHE A 147 -8.26 -1.87 1.36
CA PHE A 147 -9.57 -1.79 1.99
C PHE A 147 -9.47 -2.16 3.47
N ARG A 148 -10.49 -1.82 4.22
CA ARG A 148 -10.58 -2.18 5.65
C ARG A 148 -11.76 -3.09 5.87
N VAL A 149 -11.55 -4.16 6.61
CA VAL A 149 -12.60 -5.10 7.00
C VAL A 149 -12.66 -5.25 8.52
N PRO A 150 -13.81 -5.64 9.08
CA PRO A 150 -13.90 -6.01 10.48
C PRO A 150 -12.88 -7.10 10.82
N LYS A 151 -12.32 -7.05 12.04
CA LYS A 151 -11.26 -7.96 12.48
C LYS A 151 -11.61 -9.44 12.27
N LEU A 152 -12.83 -9.87 12.62
CA LEU A 152 -13.27 -11.26 12.44
C LEU A 152 -13.25 -11.68 10.96
N GLN A 153 -13.75 -10.82 10.08
CA GLN A 153 -13.71 -11.05 8.64
C GLN A 153 -12.28 -11.14 8.10
N ALA A 154 -11.36 -10.30 8.61
CA ALA A 154 -9.95 -10.39 8.22
C ALA A 154 -9.35 -11.75 8.58
N VAL A 155 -9.63 -12.26 9.78
CA VAL A 155 -9.17 -13.59 10.23
C VAL A 155 -9.72 -14.68 9.31
N GLU A 156 -11.03 -14.68 9.04
CA GLU A 156 -11.67 -15.66 8.15
C GLU A 156 -11.07 -15.65 6.75
N VAL A 157 -10.92 -14.46 6.13
CA VAL A 157 -10.35 -14.32 4.79
C VAL A 157 -8.90 -14.82 4.75
N LEU A 158 -8.07 -14.41 5.70
CA LEU A 158 -6.66 -14.81 5.72
C LEU A 158 -6.49 -16.31 5.97
N SER A 159 -7.29 -16.90 6.86
CA SER A 159 -7.27 -18.34 7.12
C SER A 159 -7.73 -19.15 5.89
N SER A 160 -8.80 -18.71 5.23
CA SER A 160 -9.30 -19.39 4.01
C SER A 160 -8.28 -19.39 2.85
N LEU A 161 -7.37 -18.42 2.84
CA LEU A 161 -6.28 -18.30 1.88
C LEU A 161 -4.98 -18.97 2.35
N GLY A 162 -5.01 -19.72 3.46
CA GLY A 162 -3.83 -20.40 4.01
C GLY A 162 -2.78 -19.47 4.62
N SER A 163 -3.16 -18.22 4.92
CA SER A 163 -2.30 -17.21 5.56
C SER A 163 -2.42 -17.23 7.08
N ASP A 164 -2.30 -18.42 7.70
CA ASP A 164 -2.55 -18.64 9.14
C ASP A 164 -1.71 -17.76 10.05
N THR A 165 -0.45 -17.49 9.68
CA THR A 165 0.43 -16.61 10.45
C THR A 165 -0.13 -15.19 10.49
N SER A 166 -0.62 -14.68 9.36
CA SER A 166 -1.25 -13.37 9.28
C SER A 166 -2.57 -13.33 10.02
N ALA A 167 -3.37 -14.40 9.95
CA ALA A 167 -4.63 -14.53 10.70
C ALA A 167 -4.38 -14.46 12.21
N ARG A 168 -3.42 -15.24 12.73
CA ARG A 168 -3.02 -15.19 14.15
C ARG A 168 -2.50 -13.82 14.57
N LEU A 169 -1.72 -13.14 13.70
CA LEU A 169 -1.28 -11.78 13.99
C LEU A 169 -2.47 -10.84 14.15
N VAL A 170 -3.48 -10.94 13.26
CA VAL A 170 -4.70 -10.13 13.33
C VAL A 170 -5.45 -10.38 14.65
N GLU A 171 -5.51 -11.60 15.15
CA GLU A 171 -6.14 -11.93 16.43
C GLU A 171 -5.53 -11.18 17.61
N THR A 172 -4.21 -10.91 17.56
CA THR A 172 -3.49 -10.17 18.64
C THR A 172 -3.69 -8.66 18.57
N LEU A 173 -4.12 -8.12 17.42
CA LEU A 173 -4.33 -6.68 17.25
C LEU A 173 -5.52 -6.20 18.09
N ARG A 174 -5.39 -5.01 18.68
CA ARG A 174 -6.48 -4.33 19.40
C ARG A 174 -7.39 -3.49 18.49
N TRP A 175 -7.32 -3.71 17.19
CA TRP A 175 -8.06 -2.95 16.20
C TRP A 175 -9.39 -3.62 15.87
N SER A 176 -10.45 -2.82 15.70
CA SER A 176 -11.74 -3.29 15.24
C SER A 176 -11.78 -3.49 13.71
N TRP A 177 -10.96 -2.73 12.99
CA TRP A 177 -10.85 -2.75 11.53
C TRP A 177 -9.42 -3.01 11.12
N VAL A 178 -9.22 -3.91 10.18
CA VAL A 178 -7.91 -4.38 9.73
C VAL A 178 -7.69 -3.97 8.27
N PRO A 179 -6.57 -3.32 7.95
CA PRO A 179 -6.26 -2.97 6.57
C PRO A 179 -5.73 -4.17 5.81
N LEU A 180 -6.36 -4.48 4.69
CA LEU A 180 -5.95 -5.49 3.74
C LEU A 180 -5.62 -4.85 2.40
N VAL A 181 -4.78 -5.51 1.62
CA VAL A 181 -4.49 -5.18 0.22
C VAL A 181 -4.70 -6.40 -0.65
N THR A 182 -5.26 -6.17 -1.83
CA THR A 182 -5.33 -7.19 -2.88
C THR A 182 -4.48 -6.78 -4.07
N MET A 183 -3.80 -7.76 -4.64
CA MET A 183 -3.12 -7.69 -5.92
C MET A 183 -3.21 -9.06 -6.58
N GLY A 184 -3.80 -9.14 -7.76
CA GLY A 184 -4.06 -10.42 -8.43
C GLY A 184 -4.84 -11.38 -7.54
N LYS A 185 -4.22 -12.51 -7.20
CA LYS A 185 -4.81 -13.54 -6.32
C LYS A 185 -4.45 -13.36 -4.84
N LYS A 186 -3.46 -12.52 -4.52
CA LYS A 186 -3.00 -12.35 -3.15
C LYS A 186 -3.86 -11.35 -2.37
N VAL A 187 -4.11 -11.70 -1.11
CA VAL A 187 -4.67 -10.82 -0.09
C VAL A 187 -3.68 -10.80 1.06
N LEU A 188 -3.19 -9.62 1.41
CA LEU A 188 -2.16 -9.45 2.43
C LEU A 188 -2.57 -8.39 3.45
N LEU A 189 -2.01 -8.46 4.65
CA LEU A 189 -2.05 -7.36 5.61
C LEU A 189 -1.18 -6.21 5.10
N SER A 190 -1.71 -4.99 5.19
CA SER A 190 -0.94 -3.79 4.86
C SER A 190 -1.09 -2.72 5.93
N PHE A 191 -0.05 -2.53 6.73
CA PHE A 191 0.00 -1.51 7.77
C PHE A 191 0.49 -0.15 7.27
N HIS A 192 0.89 -0.07 6.01
CA HIS A 192 1.40 1.14 5.37
C HIS A 192 0.56 1.48 4.15
N PRO A 193 0.44 2.77 3.81
CA PRO A 193 -0.06 3.18 2.51
C PRO A 193 0.76 2.53 1.39
N LEU A 194 0.11 2.29 0.26
CA LEU A 194 0.68 1.67 -0.93
C LEU A 194 0.43 2.56 -2.14
N LEU A 195 1.20 2.35 -3.19
CA LEU A 195 0.86 2.89 -4.50
C LEU A 195 -0.42 2.21 -5.01
N PRO A 196 -1.32 2.95 -5.66
CA PRO A 196 -2.55 2.38 -6.19
C PRO A 196 -2.32 1.51 -7.43
N THR A 197 -1.19 1.67 -8.08
CA THR A 197 -0.75 0.87 -9.23
C THR A 197 0.75 0.67 -9.20
N THR A 198 1.24 -0.34 -9.93
CA THR A 198 2.68 -0.61 -10.06
C THR A 198 3.42 0.41 -10.93
N GLU A 199 2.70 1.31 -11.62
CA GLU A 199 3.27 2.32 -12.52
C GLU A 199 4.29 3.25 -11.84
N GLY A 200 4.11 3.53 -10.54
CA GLY A 200 5.03 4.38 -9.76
C GLY A 200 6.34 3.69 -9.35
N ILE A 201 6.50 2.40 -9.65
CA ILE A 201 7.74 1.66 -9.35
C ILE A 201 8.72 1.84 -10.51
N GLN A 202 9.85 2.49 -10.23
CA GLN A 202 10.89 2.78 -11.22
C GLN A 202 12.07 1.83 -11.14
N GLN A 203 12.60 1.60 -9.93
CA GLN A 203 13.80 0.83 -9.71
C GLN A 203 13.66 -0.13 -8.55
N PHE A 204 14.04 -1.37 -8.75
CA PHE A 204 14.17 -2.38 -7.71
C PHE A 204 15.10 -3.49 -8.21
N ARG A 205 15.56 -4.30 -7.30
CA ARG A 205 16.37 -5.50 -7.58
C ARG A 205 15.97 -6.60 -6.62
N VAL A 206 15.93 -7.82 -7.12
CA VAL A 206 15.73 -9.04 -6.31
C VAL A 206 17.02 -9.84 -6.36
N GLU A 207 17.56 -10.19 -5.22
CA GLU A 207 18.84 -10.91 -5.12
C GLU A 207 18.67 -12.18 -4.31
N LEU A 208 19.38 -13.23 -4.74
CA LEU A 208 19.50 -14.45 -3.95
C LEU A 208 20.52 -14.22 -2.84
N TYR A 209 20.03 -14.25 -1.59
CA TYR A 209 20.93 -14.22 -0.44
C TYR A 209 21.37 -15.65 -0.11
N ARG A 210 22.67 -15.86 -0.07
CA ARG A 210 23.31 -17.10 0.40
C ARG A 210 24.01 -16.81 1.72
N ASN A 211 23.62 -17.54 2.75
CA ASN A 211 24.42 -17.64 3.97
C ASN A 211 25.69 -18.42 3.72
#